data_c21ced7524edf8cb74f1773d66da40a6
#
_entry.id   c21ced7524edf8cb74f1773d66da40a6
#
_cell.length_a   1.000
_cell.length_b   1.000
_cell.length_c   1.000
_cell.angle_alpha   90.00
_cell.angle_beta   90.00
_cell.angle_gamma   90.00
#
_symmetry.space_group_name_H-M   'P 1'
#
loop_
_entity.id
_entity.type
_entity.pdbx_description
1 polymer ?
#
loop_
_entity_poly.entity_id
_entity_poly.type
_entity_poly.pdbx_seq_one_letter_code
_entity_poly.pdbx_strand_id
1 'polypeptide(L)'
;LKFTLDWRFEGPSAPFLLAKSKGYFAAEGLDVTIDAGNGSAGAVTRVATGAYEMGFADFNALVEYDAKTPGSKIQAVYMVYNATPAAVFTLKKSGVSKPADLAGKTLAAPIFDAGRKAWPAFAKSNGLAVDAVKWQSVDPAIRETLLARGDVDGITGFYFTSLLNLEARGVKPADIVALRYPDFGVELYGNAIIASPKLIAEKPKAIEAFLRAFNKALKETIAKPDAAIPAVKERDPLIDLALETRRLKLALDTSVVTAEVKQNGLGAVTADRLKRSIAETAEAYALPKVPTAAELFNPAFLPARADRSL
;
A
#
# COMPACT_ATOMS: atom_id res chain seq x y z
N LEU A 1 -12.76 -10.23 15.69
CA LEU A 1 -12.45 -10.03 14.28
C LEU A 1 -10.92 -10.03 14.10
N LYS A 2 -10.41 -10.90 13.21
CA LYS A 2 -8.99 -10.98 12.89
C LYS A 2 -8.68 -10.11 11.67
N PHE A 3 -7.71 -9.22 11.82
CA PHE A 3 -7.25 -8.30 10.79
C PHE A 3 -5.76 -8.52 10.49
N THR A 4 -5.37 -8.70 9.24
CA THR A 4 -3.97 -8.80 8.83
C THR A 4 -3.50 -7.52 8.18
N LEU A 5 -2.34 -7.00 8.60
CA LEU A 5 -1.59 -6.03 7.81
C LEU A 5 -0.89 -6.71 6.64
N ASP A 6 -0.45 -5.94 5.68
CA ASP A 6 0.37 -6.39 4.58
C ASP A 6 1.87 -6.39 4.92
N TRP A 7 2.27 -5.66 5.96
CA TRP A 7 3.66 -5.49 6.34
C TRP A 7 3.86 -5.49 7.87
N ARG A 8 5.06 -5.16 8.30
CA ARG A 8 5.47 -5.08 9.70
C ARG A 8 4.74 -3.96 10.44
N PHE A 9 4.89 -3.94 11.76
CA PHE A 9 4.45 -2.82 12.58
C PHE A 9 5.42 -1.64 12.41
N GLU A 10 5.12 -0.81 11.44
CA GLU A 10 5.84 0.42 11.12
C GLU A 10 4.87 1.61 11.16
N GLY A 11 5.36 2.83 11.01
CA GLY A 11 4.55 4.05 11.04
C GLY A 11 3.22 3.98 10.29
N PRO A 12 3.17 3.47 9.05
CA PRO A 12 1.92 3.37 8.29
C PRO A 12 0.84 2.47 8.90
N SER A 13 1.19 1.59 9.84
CA SER A 13 0.21 0.80 10.61
C SER A 13 -0.45 1.56 11.76
N ALA A 14 0.06 2.75 12.09
CA ALA A 14 -0.38 3.54 13.23
C ALA A 14 -1.89 3.77 13.30
N PRO A 15 -2.64 4.10 12.22
CA PRO A 15 -4.09 4.32 12.32
C PRO A 15 -4.85 3.10 12.84
N PHE A 16 -4.45 1.90 12.44
CA PHE A 16 -5.07 0.64 12.89
C PHE A 16 -4.78 0.36 14.36
N LEU A 17 -3.53 0.56 14.76
CA LEU A 17 -3.07 0.31 16.12
C LEU A 17 -3.60 1.37 17.09
N LEU A 18 -3.68 2.63 16.66
CA LEU A 18 -4.30 3.72 17.42
C LEU A 18 -5.78 3.44 17.67
N ALA A 19 -6.53 2.96 16.66
CA ALA A 19 -7.93 2.60 16.83
C ALA A 19 -8.11 1.52 17.91
N LYS A 20 -7.20 0.55 17.97
CA LYS A 20 -7.20 -0.49 19.00
C LYS A 20 -6.79 0.06 20.36
N SER A 21 -5.65 0.75 20.45
CA SER A 21 -5.10 1.28 21.70
C SER A 21 -6.05 2.27 22.38
N LYS A 22 -6.76 3.09 21.60
CA LYS A 22 -7.79 4.03 22.11
C LYS A 22 -9.16 3.39 22.36
N GLY A 23 -9.32 2.10 22.14
CA GLY A 23 -10.59 1.40 22.36
C GLY A 23 -11.69 1.77 21.35
N TYR A 24 -11.37 2.35 20.18
CA TYR A 24 -12.40 2.73 19.19
C TYR A 24 -13.11 1.52 18.61
N PHE A 25 -12.40 0.42 18.38
CA PHE A 25 -13.05 -0.83 17.97
C PHE A 25 -13.96 -1.39 19.07
N ALA A 26 -13.52 -1.35 20.34
CA ALA A 26 -14.33 -1.82 21.48
C ALA A 26 -15.59 -0.96 21.65
N ALA A 27 -15.52 0.35 21.45
CA ALA A 27 -16.66 1.25 21.49
C ALA A 27 -17.71 0.96 20.39
N GLU A 28 -17.28 0.35 19.28
CA GLU A 28 -18.15 -0.14 18.20
C GLU A 28 -18.57 -1.62 18.41
N GLY A 29 -18.30 -2.20 19.58
CA GLY A 29 -18.66 -3.59 19.92
C GLY A 29 -17.77 -4.64 19.26
N LEU A 30 -16.56 -4.27 18.82
CA LEU A 30 -15.63 -5.17 18.13
C LEU A 30 -14.42 -5.50 19.02
N ASP A 31 -14.13 -6.79 19.15
CA ASP A 31 -12.82 -7.26 19.58
C ASP A 31 -11.97 -7.55 18.33
N VAL A 32 -10.92 -6.75 18.10
CA VAL A 32 -10.08 -6.82 16.91
C VAL A 32 -8.67 -7.27 17.27
N THR A 33 -8.21 -8.36 16.65
CA THR A 33 -6.81 -8.78 16.66
C THR A 33 -6.15 -8.29 15.38
N ILE A 34 -4.99 -7.63 15.48
CA ILE A 34 -4.23 -7.10 14.35
C ILE A 34 -2.88 -7.79 14.32
N ASP A 35 -2.57 -8.44 13.19
CA ASP A 35 -1.31 -9.14 12.98
C ASP A 35 -0.53 -8.56 11.81
N ALA A 36 0.80 -8.60 11.92
CA ALA A 36 1.71 -8.19 10.87
C ALA A 36 1.65 -9.14 9.67
N GLY A 37 2.03 -8.64 8.50
CA GLY A 37 2.15 -9.37 7.25
C GLY A 37 3.57 -9.37 6.69
N ASN A 38 3.71 -9.97 5.53
CA ASN A 38 4.97 -10.03 4.77
C ASN A 38 4.76 -9.82 3.26
N GLY A 39 3.79 -9.01 2.91
CA GLY A 39 3.43 -8.62 1.55
C GLY A 39 1.93 -8.67 1.28
N SER A 40 1.46 -7.78 0.41
CA SER A 40 0.04 -7.63 0.10
C SER A 40 -0.59 -8.88 -0.51
N ALA A 41 0.12 -9.60 -1.37
CA ALA A 41 -0.37 -10.88 -1.92
C ALA A 41 -0.65 -11.92 -0.81
N GLY A 42 0.21 -11.96 0.22
CA GLY A 42 0.01 -12.79 1.40
C GLY A 42 -1.21 -12.35 2.22
N ALA A 43 -1.42 -11.05 2.40
CA ALA A 43 -2.59 -10.52 3.10
C ALA A 43 -3.90 -10.85 2.36
N VAL A 44 -3.96 -10.69 1.03
CA VAL A 44 -5.10 -11.10 0.21
C VAL A 44 -5.38 -12.60 0.37
N THR A 45 -4.35 -13.44 0.29
CA THR A 45 -4.49 -14.90 0.46
C THR A 45 -5.04 -15.27 1.84
N ARG A 46 -4.56 -14.62 2.90
CA ARG A 46 -5.05 -14.86 4.27
C ARG A 46 -6.55 -14.55 4.42
N VAL A 47 -7.01 -13.47 3.78
CA VAL A 47 -8.43 -13.11 3.77
C VAL A 47 -9.23 -14.07 2.87
N ALA A 48 -8.70 -14.46 1.73
CA ALA A 48 -9.32 -15.40 0.81
C ALA A 48 -9.58 -16.77 1.41
N THR A 49 -8.62 -17.27 2.18
CA THR A 49 -8.71 -18.58 2.86
C THR A 49 -9.57 -18.55 4.13
N GLY A 50 -10.02 -17.36 4.57
CA GLY A 50 -10.79 -17.20 5.79
C GLY A 50 -9.94 -17.27 7.09
N ALA A 51 -8.61 -17.30 6.99
CA ALA A 51 -7.72 -17.21 8.15
C ALA A 51 -7.86 -15.85 8.87
N TYR A 52 -8.20 -14.82 8.11
CA TYR A 52 -8.54 -13.48 8.57
C TYR A 52 -9.84 -13.00 7.95
N GLU A 53 -10.65 -12.28 8.69
CA GLU A 53 -11.92 -11.75 8.19
C GLU A 53 -11.70 -10.48 7.35
N MET A 54 -10.71 -9.67 7.71
CA MET A 54 -10.35 -8.44 7.00
C MET A 54 -8.83 -8.31 6.91
N GLY A 55 -8.37 -7.45 6.00
CA GLY A 55 -6.94 -7.18 5.86
C GLY A 55 -6.67 -5.82 5.22
N PHE A 56 -5.40 -5.43 5.26
CA PHE A 56 -4.84 -4.28 4.57
C PHE A 56 -3.90 -4.77 3.49
N ALA A 57 -4.15 -4.44 2.25
CA ALA A 57 -3.36 -4.94 1.12
C ALA A 57 -3.38 -3.96 -0.06
N ASP A 58 -2.34 -3.96 -0.88
CA ASP A 58 -2.32 -3.26 -2.15
C ASP A 58 -3.51 -3.71 -3.02
N PHE A 59 -4.28 -2.75 -3.51
CA PHE A 59 -5.47 -3.00 -4.31
C PHE A 59 -5.16 -3.79 -5.59
N ASN A 60 -3.97 -3.57 -6.16
CA ASN A 60 -3.56 -4.26 -7.37
C ASN A 60 -3.28 -5.76 -7.12
N ALA A 61 -2.89 -6.13 -5.89
CA ALA A 61 -2.80 -7.53 -5.48
C ALA A 61 -4.19 -8.18 -5.38
N LEU A 62 -5.21 -7.44 -4.97
CA LEU A 62 -6.61 -7.92 -5.01
C LEU A 62 -7.10 -8.08 -6.44
N VAL A 63 -6.82 -7.11 -7.33
CA VAL A 63 -7.14 -7.20 -8.77
C VAL A 63 -6.54 -8.48 -9.37
N GLU A 64 -5.26 -8.72 -9.09
CA GLU A 64 -4.55 -9.92 -9.56
C GLU A 64 -5.18 -11.21 -9.03
N TYR A 65 -5.47 -11.25 -7.73
CA TYR A 65 -6.06 -12.42 -7.10
C TYR A 65 -7.42 -12.78 -7.71
N ASP A 66 -8.30 -11.79 -7.86
CA ASP A 66 -9.62 -11.98 -8.44
C ASP A 66 -9.56 -12.44 -9.91
N ALA A 67 -8.66 -11.82 -10.70
CA ALA A 67 -8.47 -12.19 -12.09
C ALA A 67 -8.02 -13.66 -12.27
N LYS A 68 -7.23 -14.18 -11.33
CA LYS A 68 -6.69 -15.54 -11.34
C LYS A 68 -7.54 -16.55 -10.60
N THR A 69 -8.52 -16.11 -9.81
CA THR A 69 -9.36 -16.97 -8.96
C THR A 69 -10.83 -16.76 -9.29
N PRO A 70 -11.37 -17.48 -10.29
CA PRO A 70 -12.77 -17.36 -10.66
C PRO A 70 -13.70 -17.61 -9.46
N GLY A 71 -14.66 -16.71 -9.25
CA GLY A 71 -15.60 -16.78 -8.14
C GLY A 71 -15.08 -16.21 -6.82
N SER A 72 -13.89 -15.60 -6.80
CA SER A 72 -13.48 -14.74 -5.69
C SER A 72 -14.52 -13.64 -5.48
N LYS A 73 -14.85 -13.39 -4.22
CA LYS A 73 -15.79 -12.34 -3.81
C LYS A 73 -15.20 -11.48 -2.69
N ILE A 74 -13.85 -11.44 -2.61
CA ILE A 74 -13.17 -10.51 -1.71
C ILE A 74 -13.35 -9.12 -2.28
N GLN A 75 -13.71 -8.16 -1.42
CA GLN A 75 -13.88 -6.78 -1.86
C GLN A 75 -13.04 -5.83 -1.00
N ALA A 76 -12.48 -4.83 -1.64
CA ALA A 76 -12.00 -3.64 -0.97
C ALA A 76 -13.22 -2.82 -0.51
N VAL A 77 -13.16 -2.32 0.71
CA VAL A 77 -14.26 -1.59 1.36
C VAL A 77 -13.84 -0.18 1.79
N TYR A 78 -12.54 0.15 1.68
CA TYR A 78 -11.99 1.47 2.01
C TYR A 78 -10.63 1.63 1.35
N MET A 79 -10.44 2.63 0.51
CA MET A 79 -9.15 2.92 -0.13
C MET A 79 -8.32 3.81 0.80
N VAL A 80 -7.27 3.25 1.41
CA VAL A 80 -6.42 4.00 2.35
C VAL A 80 -5.34 4.77 1.61
N TYR A 81 -4.58 4.08 0.73
CA TYR A 81 -3.60 4.75 -0.14
C TYR A 81 -4.27 5.11 -1.47
N ASN A 82 -4.72 6.34 -1.55
CA ASN A 82 -5.36 6.87 -2.76
C ASN A 82 -4.39 7.00 -3.94
N ALA A 83 -3.08 7.07 -3.68
CA ALA A 83 -2.04 6.98 -4.70
C ALA A 83 -1.10 5.82 -4.38
N THR A 84 -0.67 5.09 -5.41
CA THR A 84 0.33 4.02 -5.24
C THR A 84 1.60 4.56 -4.62
N PRO A 85 2.15 3.93 -3.58
CA PRO A 85 3.44 4.31 -3.01
C PRO A 85 4.65 3.73 -3.76
N ALA A 86 4.44 3.04 -4.88
CA ALA A 86 5.51 2.42 -5.65
C ALA A 86 6.52 3.45 -6.18
N ALA A 87 7.79 3.12 -6.09
CA ALA A 87 8.89 3.93 -6.60
C ALA A 87 10.06 3.06 -7.06
N VAL A 88 10.83 3.57 -8.02
CA VAL A 88 12.18 3.08 -8.30
C VAL A 88 13.17 3.93 -7.51
N PHE A 89 14.12 3.28 -6.85
CA PHE A 89 15.22 3.93 -6.15
C PHE A 89 16.54 3.60 -6.84
N THR A 90 17.36 4.61 -7.01
CA THR A 90 18.73 4.49 -7.48
C THR A 90 19.63 5.40 -6.65
N LEU A 91 20.93 5.30 -6.84
CA LEU A 91 21.89 6.22 -6.23
C LEU A 91 22.39 7.20 -7.29
N LYS A 92 22.66 8.45 -6.91
CA LYS A 92 23.23 9.46 -7.85
C LYS A 92 24.42 8.95 -8.65
N LYS A 93 25.28 8.13 -8.03
CA LYS A 93 26.46 7.53 -8.68
C LYS A 93 26.10 6.60 -9.85
N SER A 94 24.83 6.12 -9.95
CA SER A 94 24.37 5.30 -11.09
C SER A 94 24.11 6.11 -12.36
N GLY A 95 24.10 7.45 -12.27
CA GLY A 95 23.80 8.35 -13.38
C GLY A 95 22.31 8.43 -13.74
N VAL A 96 21.44 7.78 -12.97
CA VAL A 96 19.98 7.83 -13.19
C VAL A 96 19.41 9.10 -12.55
N SER A 97 18.72 9.91 -13.35
CA SER A 97 18.02 11.12 -12.89
C SER A 97 16.56 11.18 -13.37
N LYS A 98 16.20 10.41 -14.38
CA LYS A 98 14.87 10.33 -15.00
C LYS A 98 14.59 8.91 -15.48
N PRO A 99 13.33 8.55 -15.77
CA PRO A 99 12.97 7.19 -16.21
C PRO A 99 13.78 6.66 -17.37
N ALA A 100 14.06 7.48 -18.38
CA ALA A 100 14.83 7.06 -19.56
C ALA A 100 16.25 6.53 -19.24
N ASP A 101 16.85 7.00 -18.14
CA ASP A 101 18.19 6.60 -17.73
C ASP A 101 18.23 5.18 -17.12
N LEU A 102 17.05 4.56 -16.90
CA LEU A 102 16.93 3.19 -16.39
C LEU A 102 17.23 2.13 -17.46
N ALA A 103 17.24 2.50 -18.75
CA ALA A 103 17.51 1.54 -19.82
C ALA A 103 18.88 0.84 -19.62
N GLY A 104 18.86 -0.49 -19.70
CA GLY A 104 20.05 -1.34 -19.50
C GLY A 104 20.46 -1.56 -18.04
N LYS A 105 19.80 -0.91 -17.06
CA LYS A 105 20.11 -1.04 -15.64
C LYS A 105 19.60 -2.37 -15.04
N THR A 106 20.26 -2.80 -13.97
CA THR A 106 19.82 -3.94 -13.16
C THR A 106 19.04 -3.46 -11.95
N LEU A 107 17.76 -3.83 -11.89
CA LEU A 107 16.90 -3.54 -10.75
C LEU A 107 16.67 -4.79 -9.90
N ALA A 108 16.72 -4.66 -8.59
CA ALA A 108 16.42 -5.74 -7.66
C ALA A 108 15.10 -5.54 -6.93
N ALA A 109 14.28 -6.57 -6.88
CA ALA A 109 13.06 -6.63 -6.08
C ALA A 109 12.57 -8.07 -5.92
N PRO A 110 11.77 -8.36 -4.87
CA PRO A 110 11.01 -9.59 -4.81
C PRO A 110 10.08 -9.74 -6.03
N ILE A 111 9.81 -10.98 -6.45
CA ILE A 111 8.89 -11.22 -7.60
C ILE A 111 7.46 -10.74 -7.34
N PHE A 112 7.06 -10.66 -6.07
CA PHE A 112 5.74 -10.20 -5.63
C PHE A 112 5.70 -8.71 -5.27
N ASP A 113 6.80 -7.96 -5.45
CA ASP A 113 6.86 -6.54 -5.15
C ASP A 113 5.93 -5.74 -6.07
N ALA A 114 5.10 -4.87 -5.48
CA ALA A 114 4.09 -4.11 -6.21
C ALA A 114 4.72 -3.18 -7.28
N GLY A 115 5.84 -2.53 -6.97
CA GLY A 115 6.55 -1.67 -7.93
C GLY A 115 7.12 -2.48 -9.10
N ARG A 116 7.70 -3.67 -8.83
CA ARG A 116 8.17 -4.55 -9.90
C ARG A 116 7.03 -5.04 -10.79
N LYS A 117 5.88 -5.42 -10.21
CA LYS A 117 4.72 -5.85 -10.98
C LYS A 117 4.10 -4.73 -11.81
N ALA A 118 4.08 -3.51 -11.26
CA ALA A 118 3.58 -2.34 -11.95
C ALA A 118 4.63 -1.71 -12.90
N TRP A 119 5.85 -2.25 -12.99
CA TRP A 119 6.90 -1.77 -13.89
C TRP A 119 6.42 -1.62 -15.34
N PRO A 120 5.65 -2.55 -15.95
CA PRO A 120 5.18 -2.37 -17.32
C PRO A 120 4.36 -1.10 -17.52
N ALA A 121 3.51 -0.72 -16.54
CA ALA A 121 2.78 0.55 -16.57
C ALA A 121 3.73 1.75 -16.49
N PHE A 122 4.70 1.72 -15.59
CA PHE A 122 5.70 2.77 -15.45
C PHE A 122 6.56 2.91 -16.73
N ALA A 123 7.02 1.80 -17.29
CA ALA A 123 7.80 1.78 -18.52
C ALA A 123 6.99 2.38 -19.69
N LYS A 124 5.75 1.92 -19.89
CA LYS A 124 4.83 2.41 -20.93
C LYS A 124 4.58 3.92 -20.81
N SER A 125 4.26 4.40 -19.61
CA SER A 125 4.00 5.84 -19.38
C SER A 125 5.21 6.72 -19.66
N ASN A 126 6.42 6.15 -19.64
CA ASN A 126 7.67 6.89 -19.84
C ASN A 126 8.41 6.53 -21.15
N GLY A 127 7.75 5.85 -22.08
CA GLY A 127 8.32 5.51 -23.38
C GLY A 127 9.46 4.50 -23.34
N LEU A 128 9.53 3.68 -22.29
CA LEU A 128 10.49 2.59 -22.14
C LEU A 128 9.89 1.26 -22.60
N ALA A 129 10.72 0.39 -23.16
CA ALA A 129 10.34 -1.00 -23.34
C ALA A 129 10.21 -1.71 -21.98
N VAL A 130 9.31 -2.67 -21.86
CA VAL A 130 9.09 -3.41 -20.60
C VAL A 130 10.35 -4.17 -20.18
N ASP A 131 11.12 -4.65 -21.14
CA ASP A 131 12.40 -5.35 -20.97
C ASP A 131 13.63 -4.41 -20.95
N ALA A 132 13.42 -3.10 -20.84
CA ALA A 132 14.51 -2.12 -20.78
C ALA A 132 15.43 -2.30 -19.57
N VAL A 133 14.96 -2.98 -18.50
CA VAL A 133 15.73 -3.25 -17.30
C VAL A 133 15.94 -4.75 -17.09
N LYS A 134 17.03 -5.10 -16.41
CA LYS A 134 17.31 -6.49 -15.98
C LYS A 134 16.82 -6.66 -14.56
N TRP A 135 16.02 -7.69 -14.30
CA TRP A 135 15.50 -7.96 -12.97
C TRP A 135 16.32 -9.00 -12.22
N GLN A 136 16.74 -8.65 -11.01
CA GLN A 136 17.28 -9.57 -10.03
C GLN A 136 16.22 -9.85 -8.95
N SER A 137 15.82 -11.11 -8.79
CA SER A 137 14.89 -11.50 -7.74
C SER A 137 15.65 -11.67 -6.42
N VAL A 138 15.17 -11.00 -5.37
CA VAL A 138 15.83 -10.95 -4.05
C VAL A 138 14.81 -11.05 -2.93
N ASP A 139 15.31 -11.43 -1.75
CA ASP A 139 14.52 -11.35 -0.53
C ASP A 139 14.28 -9.88 -0.12
N PRO A 140 13.08 -9.51 0.37
CA PRO A 140 12.81 -8.16 0.86
C PRO A 140 13.80 -7.63 1.89
N ALA A 141 14.35 -8.52 2.74
CA ALA A 141 15.25 -8.12 3.82
C ALA A 141 16.61 -7.57 3.35
N ILE A 142 17.05 -7.97 2.15
CA ILE A 142 18.37 -7.58 1.61
C ILE A 142 18.28 -6.53 0.49
N ARG A 143 17.08 -6.22 0.00
CA ARG A 143 16.85 -5.34 -1.16
C ARG A 143 17.58 -4.00 -1.05
N GLU A 144 17.34 -3.24 0.00
CA GLU A 144 17.97 -1.93 0.21
C GLU A 144 19.46 -2.04 0.48
N THR A 145 19.92 -3.14 1.08
CA THR A 145 21.35 -3.39 1.31
C THR A 145 22.12 -3.56 0.00
N LEU A 146 21.54 -4.27 -0.97
CA LEU A 146 22.15 -4.45 -2.29
C LEU A 146 22.33 -3.11 -3.01
N LEU A 147 21.32 -2.23 -2.95
CA LEU A 147 21.44 -0.89 -3.54
C LEU A 147 22.45 -0.03 -2.79
N ALA A 148 22.42 -0.02 -1.45
CA ALA A 148 23.34 0.76 -0.64
C ALA A 148 24.82 0.40 -0.92
N ARG A 149 25.10 -0.88 -1.12
CA ARG A 149 26.43 -1.40 -1.48
C ARG A 149 26.81 -1.11 -2.94
N GLY A 150 25.83 -0.93 -3.81
CA GLY A 150 26.01 -0.78 -5.25
C GLY A 150 26.12 -2.10 -6.00
N ASP A 151 25.61 -3.18 -5.42
CA ASP A 151 25.57 -4.51 -6.03
C ASP A 151 24.48 -4.56 -7.15
N VAL A 152 23.55 -3.60 -7.15
CA VAL A 152 22.53 -3.35 -8.20
C VAL A 152 22.43 -1.86 -8.49
N ASP A 153 21.92 -1.50 -9.68
CA ASP A 153 21.74 -0.12 -10.08
C ASP A 153 20.53 0.55 -9.43
N GLY A 154 19.50 -0.25 -9.12
CA GLY A 154 18.27 0.24 -8.50
C GLY A 154 17.45 -0.86 -7.86
N ILE A 155 16.42 -0.44 -7.17
CA ILE A 155 15.41 -1.31 -6.55
C ILE A 155 14.02 -0.74 -6.77
N THR A 156 12.97 -1.55 -6.65
CA THR A 156 11.61 -1.04 -6.44
C THR A 156 11.16 -1.29 -5.01
N GLY A 157 10.23 -0.47 -4.53
CA GLY A 157 9.64 -0.58 -3.21
C GLY A 157 8.65 0.54 -2.94
N PHE A 158 8.03 0.53 -1.76
CA PHE A 158 7.18 1.64 -1.33
C PHE A 158 8.05 2.82 -0.90
N TYR A 159 7.67 4.02 -1.37
CA TYR A 159 8.46 5.24 -1.21
C TYR A 159 8.92 5.47 0.22
N PHE A 160 7.98 5.52 1.15
CA PHE A 160 8.26 5.78 2.57
C PHE A 160 9.01 4.63 3.27
N THR A 161 8.97 3.41 2.74
CA THR A 161 9.70 2.26 3.31
C THR A 161 11.14 2.24 2.82
N SER A 162 11.34 2.16 1.51
CA SER A 162 12.68 1.98 0.94
C SER A 162 13.56 3.23 1.10
N LEU A 163 12.98 4.45 1.02
CA LEU A 163 13.73 5.69 1.29
C LEU A 163 14.38 5.65 2.67
N LEU A 164 13.58 5.43 3.71
CA LEU A 164 14.06 5.46 5.08
C LEU A 164 14.93 4.25 5.43
N ASN A 165 14.67 3.11 4.81
CA ASN A 165 15.53 1.94 4.96
C ASN A 165 16.92 2.13 4.31
N LEU A 166 17.03 2.89 3.22
CA LEU A 166 18.32 3.28 2.62
C LEU A 166 19.06 4.25 3.55
N GLU A 167 18.38 5.25 4.08
CA GLU A 167 18.96 6.18 5.06
C GLU A 167 19.49 5.44 6.30
N ALA A 168 18.70 4.50 6.85
CA ALA A 168 19.10 3.67 7.98
C ALA A 168 20.33 2.79 7.70
N ARG A 169 20.64 2.53 6.43
CA ARG A 169 21.84 1.83 5.97
C ARG A 169 23.02 2.78 5.66
N GLY A 170 22.90 4.04 6.05
CA GLY A 170 23.95 5.04 5.90
C GLY A 170 24.01 5.72 4.53
N VAL A 171 23.02 5.50 3.65
CA VAL A 171 22.93 6.25 2.39
C VAL A 171 22.47 7.67 2.71
N LYS A 172 23.24 8.67 2.29
CA LYS A 172 22.87 10.07 2.49
C LYS A 172 21.61 10.39 1.68
N PRO A 173 20.63 11.12 2.25
CA PRO A 173 19.41 11.50 1.52
C PRO A 173 19.70 12.18 0.18
N ALA A 174 20.75 13.01 0.13
CA ALA A 174 21.17 13.71 -1.08
C ALA A 174 21.70 12.78 -2.19
N ASP A 175 22.06 11.55 -1.88
CA ASP A 175 22.57 10.56 -2.84
C ASP A 175 21.48 9.59 -3.33
N ILE A 176 20.28 9.65 -2.76
CA ILE A 176 19.14 8.82 -3.16
C ILE A 176 18.37 9.54 -4.26
N VAL A 177 18.11 8.83 -5.35
CA VAL A 177 17.17 9.24 -6.40
C VAL A 177 15.95 8.35 -6.31
N ALA A 178 14.78 8.94 -6.11
CA ALA A 178 13.50 8.23 -6.06
C ALA A 178 12.60 8.68 -7.21
N LEU A 179 12.25 7.76 -8.09
CA LEU A 179 11.29 7.97 -9.18
C LEU A 179 9.95 7.38 -8.74
N ARG A 180 9.08 8.20 -8.13
CA ARG A 180 7.78 7.74 -7.66
C ARG A 180 6.84 7.56 -8.86
N TYR A 181 6.16 6.45 -8.91
CA TYR A 181 5.29 6.10 -10.04
C TYR A 181 4.21 7.15 -10.35
N PRO A 182 3.51 7.73 -9.35
CA PRO A 182 2.52 8.79 -9.61
C PRO A 182 3.09 10.04 -10.27
N ASP A 183 4.36 10.38 -9.99
CA ASP A 183 5.00 11.57 -10.59
C ASP A 183 5.33 11.36 -12.07
N PHE A 184 5.27 10.12 -12.54
CA PHE A 184 5.61 9.72 -13.91
C PHE A 184 4.44 9.03 -14.63
N GLY A 185 3.20 9.43 -14.29
CA GLY A 185 2.01 9.08 -15.07
C GLY A 185 1.36 7.73 -14.73
N VAL A 186 1.73 7.08 -13.62
CA VAL A 186 1.06 5.85 -13.17
C VAL A 186 0.01 6.21 -12.12
N GLU A 187 -1.27 6.13 -12.50
CA GLU A 187 -2.39 6.57 -11.66
C GLU A 187 -3.03 5.44 -10.84
N LEU A 188 -2.29 4.40 -10.50
CA LEU A 188 -2.78 3.28 -9.71
C LEU A 188 -3.16 3.72 -8.29
N TYR A 189 -4.22 3.11 -7.75
CA TYR A 189 -4.47 3.12 -6.32
C TYR A 189 -3.44 2.23 -5.60
N GLY A 190 -3.23 2.49 -4.32
CA GLY A 190 -2.38 1.66 -3.45
C GLY A 190 -3.23 0.79 -2.51
N ASN A 191 -2.88 0.76 -1.23
CA ASN A 191 -3.49 -0.16 -0.28
C ASN A 191 -4.93 0.21 0.10
N ALA A 192 -5.74 -0.83 0.22
CA ALA A 192 -7.12 -0.78 0.66
C ALA A 192 -7.35 -1.70 1.87
N ILE A 193 -8.40 -1.42 2.63
CA ILE A 193 -8.97 -2.39 3.56
C ILE A 193 -9.85 -3.34 2.74
N ILE A 194 -9.58 -4.63 2.85
CA ILE A 194 -10.29 -5.71 2.18
C ILE A 194 -11.09 -6.55 3.17
N ALA A 195 -12.21 -7.09 2.75
CA ALA A 195 -13.09 -7.93 3.56
C ALA A 195 -13.38 -9.27 2.89
N SER A 196 -13.47 -10.33 3.69
CA SER A 196 -13.80 -11.67 3.22
C SER A 196 -15.25 -11.76 2.77
N PRO A 197 -15.56 -12.62 1.78
CA PRO A 197 -16.94 -12.85 1.34
C PRO A 197 -17.88 -13.27 2.46
N LYS A 198 -17.38 -14.08 3.39
CA LYS A 198 -18.13 -14.55 4.55
C LYS A 198 -18.53 -13.40 5.47
N LEU A 199 -17.59 -12.51 5.80
CA LEU A 199 -17.88 -11.36 6.65
C LEU A 199 -18.88 -10.40 5.97
N ILE A 200 -18.74 -10.17 4.66
CA ILE A 200 -19.64 -9.33 3.86
C ILE A 200 -21.08 -9.89 3.91
N ALA A 201 -21.23 -11.21 3.78
CA ALA A 201 -22.55 -11.85 3.75
C ALA A 201 -23.19 -11.98 5.14
N GLU A 202 -22.41 -12.38 6.15
CA GLU A 202 -22.95 -12.76 7.45
C GLU A 202 -22.98 -11.62 8.47
N LYS A 203 -21.99 -10.68 8.40
CA LYS A 203 -21.82 -9.62 9.40
C LYS A 203 -21.46 -8.25 8.78
N PRO A 204 -22.24 -7.74 7.82
CA PRO A 204 -21.94 -6.47 7.16
C PRO A 204 -21.78 -5.30 8.13
N LYS A 205 -22.59 -5.27 9.20
CA LYS A 205 -22.49 -4.23 10.25
C LYS A 205 -21.15 -4.22 10.99
N ALA A 206 -20.46 -5.36 11.07
CA ALA A 206 -19.13 -5.40 11.67
C ALA A 206 -18.08 -4.69 10.78
N ILE A 207 -18.24 -4.73 9.46
CA ILE A 207 -17.40 -3.97 8.53
C ILE A 207 -17.64 -2.48 8.70
N GLU A 208 -18.90 -2.03 8.74
CA GLU A 208 -19.25 -0.63 8.95
C GLU A 208 -18.69 -0.10 10.28
N ALA A 209 -18.84 -0.88 11.37
CA ALA A 209 -18.30 -0.56 12.69
C ALA A 209 -16.76 -0.45 12.67
N PHE A 210 -16.09 -1.42 12.03
CA PHE A 210 -14.63 -1.38 11.85
C PHE A 210 -14.19 -0.11 11.11
N LEU A 211 -14.87 0.22 10.02
CA LEU A 211 -14.52 1.38 9.21
C LEU A 211 -14.79 2.72 9.91
N ARG A 212 -15.83 2.83 10.74
CA ARG A 212 -16.05 4.03 11.59
C ARG A 212 -14.92 4.22 12.59
N ALA A 213 -14.55 3.16 13.31
CA ALA A 213 -13.46 3.20 14.28
C ALA A 213 -12.11 3.53 13.62
N PHE A 214 -11.80 2.86 12.50
CA PHE A 214 -10.59 3.10 11.73
C PHE A 214 -10.53 4.53 11.18
N ASN A 215 -11.61 5.00 10.56
CA ASN A 215 -11.70 6.36 9.98
C ASN A 215 -11.47 7.44 11.04
N LYS A 216 -12.03 7.27 12.24
CA LYS A 216 -11.77 8.16 13.37
C LYS A 216 -10.29 8.21 13.72
N ALA A 217 -9.65 7.06 13.88
CA ALA A 217 -8.23 6.97 14.19
C ALA A 217 -7.35 7.52 13.05
N LEU A 218 -7.72 7.28 11.79
CA LEU A 218 -7.00 7.81 10.62
C LEU A 218 -7.04 9.35 10.61
N LYS A 219 -8.20 9.96 10.86
CA LYS A 219 -8.31 11.44 10.97
C LYS A 219 -7.45 11.99 12.10
N GLU A 220 -7.43 11.36 13.26
CA GLU A 220 -6.56 11.78 14.36
C GLU A 220 -5.09 11.61 14.00
N THR A 221 -4.73 10.51 13.31
CA THR A 221 -3.37 10.27 12.83
C THR A 221 -2.93 11.32 11.82
N ILE A 222 -3.81 11.72 10.89
CA ILE A 222 -3.52 12.79 9.93
C ILE A 222 -3.31 14.12 10.66
N ALA A 223 -4.16 14.44 11.63
CA ALA A 223 -4.06 15.68 12.39
C ALA A 223 -2.82 15.76 13.30
N LYS A 224 -2.40 14.63 13.89
CA LYS A 224 -1.28 14.54 14.84
C LYS A 224 -0.51 13.22 14.66
N PRO A 225 0.30 13.09 13.59
CA PRO A 225 1.01 11.84 13.30
C PRO A 225 1.89 11.36 14.47
N ASP A 226 2.59 12.28 15.13
CA ASP A 226 3.49 11.97 16.24
C ASP A 226 2.75 11.28 17.41
N ALA A 227 1.49 11.64 17.64
CA ALA A 227 0.68 11.07 18.71
C ALA A 227 0.17 9.64 18.42
N ALA A 228 0.25 9.18 17.17
CA ALA A 228 -0.16 7.84 16.77
C ALA A 228 0.95 6.79 16.90
N ILE A 229 2.21 7.20 16.85
CA ILE A 229 3.36 6.28 16.85
C ILE A 229 3.53 5.47 18.15
N PRO A 230 3.20 5.99 19.35
CA PRO A 230 3.24 5.16 20.56
C PRO A 230 2.43 3.86 20.46
N ALA A 231 1.30 3.85 19.74
CA ALA A 231 0.51 2.65 19.51
C ALA A 231 1.26 1.59 18.65
N VAL A 232 2.16 2.02 17.77
CA VAL A 232 3.04 1.10 17.01
C VAL A 232 4.10 0.52 17.95
N LYS A 233 4.68 1.35 18.83
CA LYS A 233 5.69 0.91 19.80
C LYS A 233 5.15 -0.11 20.83
N GLU A 234 3.87 -0.06 21.14
CA GLU A 234 3.21 -1.08 21.98
C GLU A 234 3.29 -2.48 21.35
N ARG A 235 3.33 -2.54 20.01
CA ARG A 235 3.39 -3.80 19.24
C ARG A 235 4.80 -4.22 18.87
N ASP A 236 5.68 -3.27 18.63
CA ASP A 236 7.10 -3.49 18.39
C ASP A 236 7.94 -2.50 19.22
N PRO A 237 8.38 -2.93 20.42
CA PRO A 237 9.16 -2.07 21.31
C PRO A 237 10.52 -1.62 20.75
N LEU A 238 11.00 -2.26 19.69
CA LEU A 238 12.32 -2.00 19.10
C LEU A 238 12.32 -0.88 18.06
N ILE A 239 11.17 -0.35 17.67
CA ILE A 239 11.10 0.71 16.66
C ILE A 239 11.75 2.01 17.15
N ASP A 240 12.37 2.71 16.22
CA ASP A 240 12.78 4.11 16.39
C ASP A 240 11.58 5.04 16.17
N LEU A 241 11.16 5.75 17.21
CA LEU A 241 9.98 6.61 17.15
C LEU A 241 10.11 7.74 16.13
N ALA A 242 11.31 8.35 16.02
CA ALA A 242 11.54 9.46 15.11
C ALA A 242 11.50 8.97 13.64
N LEU A 243 12.12 7.83 13.36
CA LEU A 243 12.11 7.20 12.05
C LEU A 243 10.68 6.83 11.64
N GLU A 244 9.93 6.18 12.52
CA GLU A 244 8.57 5.73 12.22
C GLU A 244 7.57 6.90 12.11
N THR A 245 7.79 7.99 12.84
CA THR A 245 7.05 9.24 12.65
C THR A 245 7.31 9.83 11.25
N ARG A 246 8.56 9.87 10.80
CA ARG A 246 8.89 10.32 9.44
C ARG A 246 8.25 9.42 8.39
N ARG A 247 8.31 8.10 8.59
CA ARG A 247 7.69 7.11 7.69
C ARG A 247 6.20 7.33 7.57
N LEU A 248 5.50 7.51 8.68
CA LEU A 248 4.08 7.80 8.72
C LEU A 248 3.76 9.11 7.98
N LYS A 249 4.46 10.20 8.27
CA LYS A 249 4.26 11.48 7.59
C LYS A 249 4.42 11.37 6.08
N LEU A 250 5.47 10.70 5.63
CA LEU A 250 5.67 10.44 4.19
C LEU A 250 4.51 9.64 3.58
N ALA A 251 4.02 8.60 4.26
CA ALA A 251 2.88 7.82 3.77
C ALA A 251 1.60 8.67 3.69
N LEU A 252 1.34 9.48 4.72
CA LEU A 252 0.19 10.38 4.75
C LEU A 252 0.25 11.40 3.61
N ASP A 253 1.38 12.07 3.43
CA ASP A 253 1.55 13.16 2.47
C ASP A 253 1.57 12.67 1.01
N THR A 254 2.12 11.47 0.76
CA THR A 254 2.32 11.00 -0.62
C THR A 254 1.24 10.03 -1.11
N SER A 255 0.54 9.35 -0.21
CA SER A 255 -0.38 8.28 -0.61
C SER A 255 -1.79 8.42 -0.03
N VAL A 256 -1.95 9.05 1.15
CA VAL A 256 -3.26 9.15 1.82
C VAL A 256 -3.96 10.48 1.53
N VAL A 257 -3.32 11.62 1.80
CA VAL A 257 -3.93 12.96 1.74
C VAL A 257 -3.75 13.57 0.36
N THR A 258 -4.37 12.97 -0.65
CA THR A 258 -4.30 13.43 -2.04
C THR A 258 -5.36 14.50 -2.35
N ALA A 259 -5.27 15.13 -3.53
CA ALA A 259 -6.29 16.06 -4.01
C ALA A 259 -7.67 15.37 -4.12
N GLU A 260 -7.71 14.12 -4.61
CA GLU A 260 -8.95 13.33 -4.71
C GLU A 260 -9.57 13.08 -3.33
N VAL A 261 -8.76 12.75 -2.33
CA VAL A 261 -9.24 12.54 -0.95
C VAL A 261 -9.79 13.83 -0.34
N LYS A 262 -9.15 14.97 -0.56
CA LYS A 262 -9.66 16.28 -0.11
C LYS A 262 -11.01 16.60 -0.75
N GLN A 263 -11.23 16.20 -1.99
CA GLN A 263 -12.48 16.43 -2.72
C GLN A 263 -13.57 15.42 -2.34
N ASN A 264 -13.25 14.11 -2.21
CA ASN A 264 -14.22 13.02 -2.11
C ASN A 264 -14.31 12.39 -0.72
N GLY A 265 -13.40 12.76 0.19
CA GLY A 265 -13.27 12.18 1.53
C GLY A 265 -12.42 10.92 1.56
N LEU A 266 -11.94 10.60 2.76
CA LEU A 266 -11.13 9.42 3.03
C LEU A 266 -11.86 8.14 2.60
N GLY A 267 -11.12 7.15 2.10
CA GLY A 267 -11.63 5.84 1.73
C GLY A 267 -12.37 5.75 0.40
N ALA A 268 -12.75 6.89 -0.18
CA ALA A 268 -13.48 6.93 -1.44
C ALA A 268 -12.57 6.72 -2.67
N VAL A 269 -13.18 6.29 -3.75
CA VAL A 269 -12.60 6.20 -5.09
C VAL A 269 -13.54 6.87 -6.08
N THR A 270 -13.01 7.37 -7.20
CA THR A 270 -13.85 7.78 -8.32
C THR A 270 -14.07 6.62 -9.29
N ALA A 271 -15.28 6.50 -9.85
CA ALA A 271 -15.62 5.37 -10.72
C ALA A 271 -14.70 5.28 -11.95
N ASP A 272 -14.40 6.41 -12.58
CA ASP A 272 -13.56 6.45 -13.78
C ASP A 272 -12.10 6.09 -13.49
N ARG A 273 -11.52 6.61 -12.41
CA ARG A 273 -10.16 6.29 -12.03
C ARG A 273 -10.05 4.83 -11.57
N LEU A 274 -11.02 4.33 -10.81
CA LEU A 274 -11.06 2.93 -10.39
C LEU A 274 -11.04 2.00 -11.61
N LYS A 275 -11.89 2.27 -12.61
CA LYS A 275 -11.93 1.50 -13.85
C LYS A 275 -10.61 1.54 -14.61
N ARG A 276 -9.99 2.74 -14.74
CA ARG A 276 -8.68 2.88 -15.38
C ARG A 276 -7.58 2.14 -14.62
N SER A 277 -7.54 2.28 -13.28
CA SER A 277 -6.56 1.61 -12.42
C SER A 277 -6.65 0.09 -12.53
N ILE A 278 -7.86 -0.48 -12.57
CA ILE A 278 -8.06 -1.93 -12.76
C ILE A 278 -7.57 -2.37 -14.15
N ALA A 279 -7.91 -1.64 -15.21
CA ALA A 279 -7.48 -1.96 -16.57
C ALA A 279 -5.95 -1.87 -16.72
N GLU A 280 -5.33 -0.82 -16.17
CA GLU A 280 -3.88 -0.63 -16.17
C GLU A 280 -3.17 -1.75 -15.39
N THR A 281 -3.72 -2.14 -14.24
CA THR A 281 -3.19 -3.29 -13.47
C THR A 281 -3.29 -4.58 -14.27
N ALA A 282 -4.44 -4.84 -14.89
CA ALA A 282 -4.65 -6.05 -15.68
C ALA A 282 -3.69 -6.14 -16.87
N GLU A 283 -3.44 -5.03 -17.55
CA GLU A 283 -2.45 -4.95 -18.62
C GLU A 283 -1.02 -5.15 -18.10
N ALA A 284 -0.62 -4.39 -17.07
CA ALA A 284 0.73 -4.44 -16.53
C ALA A 284 1.11 -5.82 -15.96
N TYR A 285 0.14 -6.52 -15.35
CA TYR A 285 0.35 -7.83 -14.75
C TYR A 285 0.04 -8.98 -15.71
N ALA A 286 -0.30 -8.68 -16.98
CA ALA A 286 -0.71 -9.65 -18.00
C ALA A 286 -1.79 -10.61 -17.47
N LEU A 287 -2.85 -10.06 -16.88
CA LEU A 287 -3.90 -10.85 -16.25
C LEU A 287 -4.82 -11.52 -17.29
N PRO A 288 -5.36 -12.71 -16.99
CA PRO A 288 -6.19 -13.46 -17.94
C PRO A 288 -7.56 -12.84 -18.17
N LYS A 289 -8.03 -11.97 -17.26
CA LYS A 289 -9.28 -11.19 -17.36
C LYS A 289 -9.10 -9.83 -16.67
N VAL A 290 -9.98 -8.89 -17.03
CA VAL A 290 -10.11 -7.60 -16.36
C VAL A 290 -11.33 -7.67 -15.44
N PRO A 291 -11.15 -7.74 -14.10
CA PRO A 291 -12.28 -7.71 -13.18
C PRO A 291 -13.02 -6.37 -13.24
N THR A 292 -14.30 -6.39 -12.91
CA THR A 292 -15.11 -5.15 -12.87
C THR A 292 -14.88 -4.38 -11.56
N ALA A 293 -15.14 -3.08 -11.59
CA ALA A 293 -15.05 -2.24 -10.39
C ALA A 293 -16.01 -2.73 -9.27
N ALA A 294 -17.20 -3.20 -9.62
CA ALA A 294 -18.20 -3.70 -8.67
C ALA A 294 -17.80 -5.04 -8.02
N GLU A 295 -17.03 -5.87 -8.71
CA GLU A 295 -16.47 -7.09 -8.12
C GLU A 295 -15.43 -6.78 -7.06
N LEU A 296 -14.65 -5.69 -7.23
CA LEU A 296 -13.45 -5.40 -6.46
C LEU A 296 -13.63 -4.36 -5.35
N PHE A 297 -14.54 -3.38 -5.51
CA PHE A 297 -14.72 -2.30 -4.54
C PHE A 297 -16.20 -2.11 -4.18
N ASN A 298 -16.48 -2.15 -2.89
CA ASN A 298 -17.83 -1.97 -2.36
C ASN A 298 -17.93 -0.69 -1.52
N PRO A 299 -18.46 0.41 -2.08
CA PRO A 299 -18.57 1.68 -1.37
C PRO A 299 -19.69 1.72 -0.31
N ALA A 300 -20.59 0.71 -0.27
CA ALA A 300 -21.73 0.70 0.64
C ALA A 300 -21.35 0.68 2.12
N PHE A 301 -20.14 0.21 2.44
CA PHE A 301 -19.63 0.15 3.81
C PHE A 301 -18.96 1.44 4.29
N LEU A 302 -18.71 2.39 3.39
CA LEU A 302 -18.02 3.61 3.76
C LEU A 302 -18.83 4.42 4.79
N PRO A 303 -18.20 4.96 5.84
CA PRO A 303 -18.84 5.94 6.72
C PRO A 303 -19.43 7.12 5.92
N ALA A 304 -20.36 7.85 6.51
CA ALA A 304 -20.97 9.00 5.86
C ALA A 304 -19.87 9.97 5.37
N ARG A 305 -20.12 10.66 4.25
CA ARG A 305 -19.13 11.55 3.66
C ARG A 305 -18.66 12.65 4.62
N ALA A 306 -19.56 13.19 5.43
CA ALA A 306 -19.23 14.21 6.44
C ALA A 306 -18.18 13.70 7.46
N ASP A 307 -18.26 12.43 7.85
CA ASP A 307 -17.32 11.82 8.78
C ASP A 307 -15.95 11.57 8.15
N ARG A 308 -15.88 11.42 6.82
CA ARG A 308 -14.66 11.13 6.04
C ARG A 308 -14.00 12.38 5.45
N SER A 309 -14.59 13.56 5.62
CA SER A 309 -14.00 14.84 5.18
C SER A 309 -12.80 15.21 6.05
N LEU A 310 -11.75 15.75 5.41
CA LEU A 310 -10.55 16.29 6.04
C LEU A 310 -10.75 17.77 6.36
#